data_2c70b1ec8e1b535f3b64c5250932e78b
#
_entry.id   2c70b1ec8e1b535f3b64c5250932e78b
#
_cell.length_a   1.000
_cell.length_b   1.000
_cell.length_c   1.000
_cell.angle_alpha   90.00
_cell.angle_beta   90.00
_cell.angle_gamma   90.00
#
_symmetry.space_group_name_H-M   'P 1'
#
loop_
_entity.id
_entity.type
_entity.pdbx_description
1 polymer ?
#
loop_
_entity_poly.entity_id
_entity_poly.type
_entity_poly.pdbx_seq_one_letter_code
_entity_poly.pdbx_strand_id
1 'polypeptide(L)'
;MAESDFVQKLVAKLHLEPLPMEGGMFFQSYRSVDEIPLERLPKRYPSRRRFSSAIYYLLTNEADSFSTIHKLLTDEIYHFYLGDPVEMLLLYPDGSSKHVILGKDILGDQHVQYVVPHGIWQGSHLLPGGKYALLGTTMAPGFEPDEFVLGHRLDLVSKYPQEKALLQRLARPS
;
A
#
# COMPACT_ATOMS: atom_id res chain seq x y z
N MET A 1 8.33 28.06 -2.39
CA MET A 1 9.12 26.87 -2.06
C MET A 1 8.95 25.89 -3.19
N ALA A 2 10.05 25.45 -3.82
CA ALA A 2 9.92 24.47 -4.90
C ALA A 2 9.33 23.17 -4.31
N GLU A 3 8.49 22.48 -5.06
CA GLU A 3 7.77 21.28 -4.60
C GLU A 3 8.73 20.14 -4.20
N SER A 4 9.85 20.02 -4.92
CA SER A 4 10.93 19.10 -4.55
C SER A 4 11.56 19.42 -3.17
N ASP A 5 11.68 20.71 -2.81
CA ASP A 5 12.14 21.14 -1.50
C ASP A 5 11.15 20.76 -0.39
N PHE A 6 9.84 20.83 -0.66
CA PHE A 6 8.82 20.39 0.29
C PHE A 6 8.88 18.88 0.54
N VAL A 7 8.97 18.06 -0.53
CA VAL A 7 9.08 16.59 -0.42
C VAL A 7 10.33 16.20 0.37
N GLN A 8 11.48 16.81 0.09
CA GLN A 8 12.73 16.55 0.84
C GLN A 8 12.59 16.88 2.33
N LYS A 9 11.95 18.01 2.67
CA LYS A 9 11.66 18.39 4.06
C LYS A 9 10.71 17.41 4.73
N LEU A 10 9.70 16.91 4.00
CA LEU A 10 8.76 15.92 4.49
C LEU A 10 9.48 14.59 4.80
N VAL A 11 10.32 14.11 3.88
CA VAL A 11 11.15 12.91 4.06
C VAL A 11 12.04 13.05 5.31
N ALA A 12 12.75 14.17 5.44
CA ALA A 12 13.61 14.42 6.60
C ALA A 12 12.81 14.52 7.91
N LYS A 13 11.66 15.22 7.89
CA LYS A 13 10.83 15.44 9.09
C LYS A 13 10.18 14.17 9.62
N LEU A 14 9.73 13.29 8.72
CA LEU A 14 9.07 12.03 9.06
C LEU A 14 10.02 10.84 9.09
N HIS A 15 11.32 11.05 8.86
CA HIS A 15 12.36 10.01 8.83
C HIS A 15 12.06 8.90 7.83
N LEU A 16 11.48 9.28 6.65
CA LEU A 16 11.09 8.30 5.64
C LEU A 16 12.33 7.69 4.98
N GLU A 17 12.28 6.39 4.77
CA GLU A 17 13.30 5.61 4.09
C GLU A 17 12.67 4.75 2.98
N PRO A 18 13.43 4.32 1.94
CA PRO A 18 12.89 3.46 0.90
C PRO A 18 12.28 2.18 1.48
N LEU A 19 11.08 1.81 1.00
CA LEU A 19 10.43 0.55 1.37
C LEU A 19 10.92 -0.57 0.45
N PRO A 20 11.72 -1.51 0.95
CA PRO A 20 12.25 -2.61 0.12
C PRO A 20 11.11 -3.46 -0.45
N MET A 21 11.30 -3.99 -1.66
CA MET A 21 10.38 -4.84 -2.43
C MET A 21 9.07 -4.17 -2.84
N GLU A 22 8.40 -3.45 -1.98
CA GLU A 22 7.13 -2.79 -2.28
C GLU A 22 7.33 -1.52 -3.12
N GLY A 23 8.27 -0.67 -2.75
CA GLY A 23 8.51 0.63 -3.36
C GLY A 23 7.93 1.79 -2.56
N GLY A 24 8.13 3.03 -3.04
CA GLY A 24 7.86 4.23 -2.25
C GLY A 24 8.79 4.39 -1.06
N MET A 25 8.41 5.28 -0.13
CA MET A 25 9.16 5.52 1.10
C MET A 25 8.24 5.37 2.31
N PHE A 26 8.77 4.89 3.43
CA PHE A 26 7.97 4.64 4.62
C PHE A 26 8.71 4.98 5.91
N PHE A 27 7.95 5.09 6.99
CA PHE A 27 8.45 5.07 8.36
C PHE A 27 7.42 4.40 9.27
N GLN A 28 7.84 3.41 10.05
CA GLN A 28 6.96 2.76 11.03
C GLN A 28 6.74 3.70 12.22
N SER A 29 5.64 4.42 12.19
CA SER A 29 5.28 5.42 13.23
C SER A 29 4.76 4.78 14.51
N TYR A 30 4.22 3.56 14.41
CA TYR A 30 3.72 2.81 15.57
C TYR A 30 3.87 1.30 15.39
N ARG A 31 4.24 0.63 16.45
CA ARG A 31 4.18 -0.81 16.60
C ARG A 31 3.84 -1.14 18.05
N SER A 32 2.75 -1.86 18.28
CA SER A 32 2.35 -2.26 19.63
C SER A 32 3.45 -3.09 20.30
N VAL A 33 3.64 -2.88 21.60
CA VAL A 33 4.52 -3.73 22.40
C VAL A 33 3.86 -5.06 22.77
N ASP A 34 2.52 -5.06 22.85
CA ASP A 34 1.74 -6.24 23.15
C ASP A 34 1.59 -7.17 21.96
N GLU A 35 1.54 -8.48 22.22
CA GLU A 35 1.49 -9.52 21.20
C GLU A 35 0.27 -10.43 21.41
N ILE A 36 -0.25 -10.93 20.28
CA ILE A 36 -1.25 -11.99 20.23
C ILE A 36 -0.48 -13.28 19.92
N PRO A 37 -0.48 -14.27 20.82
CA PRO A 37 0.20 -15.53 20.58
C PRO A 37 -0.49 -16.32 19.45
N LEU A 38 0.28 -17.13 18.71
CA LEU A 38 -0.16 -17.82 17.51
C LEU A 38 -1.45 -18.65 17.72
N GLU A 39 -1.57 -19.32 18.85
CA GLU A 39 -2.72 -20.17 19.18
C GLU A 39 -4.03 -19.40 19.38
N ARG A 40 -3.97 -18.06 19.46
CA ARG A 40 -5.12 -17.16 19.56
C ARG A 40 -5.47 -16.48 18.24
N LEU A 41 -4.64 -16.68 17.25
CA LEU A 41 -4.83 -16.07 15.91
C LEU A 41 -5.60 -17.03 14.99
N PRO A 42 -6.30 -16.49 13.97
CA PRO A 42 -6.81 -17.29 12.86
C PRO A 42 -5.70 -18.10 12.18
N LYS A 43 -6.04 -19.28 11.66
CA LYS A 43 -5.09 -20.24 11.05
C LYS A 43 -4.28 -19.68 9.87
N ARG A 44 -4.70 -18.55 9.27
CA ARG A 44 -3.98 -17.91 8.17
C ARG A 44 -2.65 -17.30 8.57
N TYR A 45 -2.43 -17.04 9.86
CA TYR A 45 -1.18 -16.45 10.34
C TYR A 45 -0.15 -17.55 10.61
N PRO A 46 1.10 -17.40 10.10
CA PRO A 46 2.17 -18.36 10.33
C PRO A 46 2.91 -18.15 11.67
N SER A 47 2.80 -16.94 12.26
CA SER A 47 3.48 -16.59 13.51
C SER A 47 2.62 -15.67 14.39
N ARG A 48 3.08 -15.40 15.62
CA ARG A 48 2.51 -14.39 16.51
C ARG A 48 2.42 -13.02 15.81
N ARG A 49 1.52 -12.14 16.28
CA ARG A 49 1.31 -10.79 15.75
C ARG A 49 1.33 -9.76 16.87
N ARG A 50 1.83 -8.58 16.58
CA ARG A 50 1.58 -7.41 17.40
C ARG A 50 0.09 -7.05 17.36
N PHE A 51 -0.45 -6.35 18.39
CA PHE A 51 -1.86 -5.94 18.35
C PHE A 51 -2.15 -5.00 17.18
N SER A 52 -1.21 -4.11 16.86
CA SER A 52 -1.35 -3.18 15.75
C SER A 52 0.00 -2.63 15.31
N SER A 53 0.05 -2.13 14.08
CA SER A 53 1.14 -1.31 13.54
C SER A 53 0.58 -0.20 12.66
N ALA A 54 1.34 0.89 12.51
CA ALA A 54 1.04 1.96 11.57
C ALA A 54 2.32 2.50 10.94
N ILE A 55 2.20 2.94 9.68
CA ILE A 55 3.28 3.58 8.95
C ILE A 55 2.83 4.90 8.36
N TYR A 56 3.78 5.82 8.13
CA TYR A 56 3.68 6.81 7.06
C TYR A 56 4.18 6.18 5.77
N TYR A 57 3.54 6.52 4.67
CA TYR A 57 3.88 6.01 3.35
C TYR A 57 3.84 7.15 2.32
N LEU A 58 4.92 7.33 1.59
CA LEU A 58 5.08 8.41 0.62
C LEU A 58 5.29 7.84 -0.78
N LEU A 59 4.45 8.27 -1.71
CA LEU A 59 4.65 8.11 -3.14
C LEU A 59 5.06 9.46 -3.75
N THR A 60 5.95 9.41 -4.73
CA THR A 60 6.41 10.57 -5.51
C THR A 60 6.24 10.31 -7.01
N ASN A 61 6.52 11.30 -7.84
CA ASN A 61 6.49 11.15 -9.30
C ASN A 61 7.77 10.52 -9.88
N GLU A 62 8.64 10.00 -9.06
CA GLU A 62 9.80 9.22 -9.53
C GLU A 62 9.34 7.89 -10.13
N ALA A 63 10.08 7.40 -11.13
CA ALA A 63 9.68 6.25 -11.94
C ALA A 63 9.41 4.97 -11.12
N ASP A 64 10.19 4.75 -10.06
CA ASP A 64 10.09 3.57 -9.19
C ASP A 64 9.26 3.81 -7.92
N SER A 65 8.60 4.97 -7.81
CA SER A 65 7.78 5.32 -6.66
C SER A 65 6.32 4.90 -6.88
N PHE A 66 6.05 3.63 -6.63
CA PHE A 66 4.71 3.03 -6.64
C PHE A 66 4.68 1.89 -5.62
N SER A 67 3.48 1.54 -5.13
CA SER A 67 3.29 0.32 -4.34
C SER A 67 3.13 -0.87 -5.30
N THR A 68 4.11 -1.76 -5.29
CA THR A 68 4.08 -2.99 -6.09
C THR A 68 2.89 -3.86 -5.70
N ILE A 69 2.30 -4.55 -6.69
CA ILE A 69 1.20 -5.49 -6.41
C ILE A 69 1.63 -6.55 -5.40
N HIS A 70 0.96 -6.56 -4.27
CA HIS A 70 1.16 -7.50 -3.17
C HIS A 70 -0.17 -7.85 -2.50
N LYS A 71 -0.16 -8.83 -1.61
CA LYS A 71 -1.30 -9.12 -0.73
C LYS A 71 -0.81 -9.45 0.67
N LEU A 72 -1.68 -9.22 1.65
CA LEU A 72 -1.41 -9.40 3.06
C LEU A 72 -2.39 -10.41 3.68
N LEU A 73 -2.04 -10.95 4.84
CA LEU A 73 -2.91 -11.85 5.63
C LEU A 73 -3.83 -11.07 6.59
N THR A 74 -3.58 -9.76 6.75
CA THR A 74 -4.33 -8.84 7.60
C THR A 74 -4.99 -7.77 6.75
N ASP A 75 -6.15 -7.30 7.16
CA ASP A 75 -6.79 -6.14 6.53
C ASP A 75 -5.90 -4.91 6.71
N GLU A 76 -5.72 -4.16 5.64
CA GLU A 76 -4.92 -2.92 5.65
C GLU A 76 -5.82 -1.71 5.49
N ILE A 77 -5.72 -0.76 6.41
CA ILE A 77 -6.51 0.47 6.41
C ILE A 77 -5.62 1.61 5.92
N TYR A 78 -5.89 2.10 4.72
CA TYR A 78 -5.23 3.26 4.14
C TYR A 78 -5.85 4.57 4.63
N HIS A 79 -5.00 5.56 4.84
CA HIS A 79 -5.37 6.93 5.21
C HIS A 79 -4.69 7.90 4.25
N PHE A 80 -5.45 8.78 3.60
CA PHE A 80 -4.89 9.85 2.78
C PHE A 80 -4.68 11.09 3.63
N TYR A 81 -3.44 11.58 3.72
CA TYR A 81 -3.11 12.73 4.54
C TYR A 81 -2.99 14.01 3.72
N LEU A 82 -2.17 13.98 2.65
CA LEU A 82 -1.95 15.18 1.83
C LEU A 82 -1.28 14.84 0.48
N GLY A 83 -1.30 15.80 -0.44
CA GLY A 83 -0.71 15.69 -1.76
C GLY A 83 -1.75 15.46 -2.86
N ASP A 84 -1.32 14.73 -3.88
CA ASP A 84 -2.11 14.44 -5.07
C ASP A 84 -2.81 13.08 -4.98
N PRO A 85 -3.91 12.87 -5.72
CA PRO A 85 -4.64 11.62 -5.67
C PRO A 85 -3.81 10.42 -6.11
N VAL A 86 -4.08 9.28 -5.46
CA VAL A 86 -3.45 7.98 -5.72
C VAL A 86 -4.48 6.99 -6.23
N GLU A 87 -4.20 6.35 -7.36
CA GLU A 87 -4.98 5.23 -7.84
C GLU A 87 -4.48 3.94 -7.22
N MET A 88 -5.39 3.16 -6.66
CA MET A 88 -5.17 1.83 -6.10
C MET A 88 -5.91 0.80 -6.93
N LEU A 89 -5.19 -0.20 -7.45
CA LEU A 89 -5.74 -1.38 -8.10
C LEU A 89 -5.95 -2.50 -7.07
N LEU A 90 -7.17 -3.02 -7.02
CA LEU A 90 -7.55 -4.19 -6.22
C LEU A 90 -7.94 -5.34 -7.16
N LEU A 91 -7.40 -6.56 -6.90
CA LEU A 91 -7.71 -7.74 -7.69
C LEU A 91 -8.31 -8.82 -6.79
N TYR A 92 -9.51 -9.27 -7.13
CA TYR A 92 -10.28 -10.20 -6.34
C TYR A 92 -10.10 -11.66 -6.78
N PRO A 93 -10.30 -12.64 -5.88
CA PRO A 93 -10.12 -14.06 -6.20
C PRO A 93 -11.00 -14.59 -7.34
N ASP A 94 -12.16 -13.98 -7.56
CA ASP A 94 -13.10 -14.32 -8.64
C ASP A 94 -12.69 -13.83 -10.03
N GLY A 95 -11.54 -13.13 -10.15
CA GLY A 95 -11.02 -12.57 -11.39
C GLY A 95 -11.49 -11.15 -11.68
N SER A 96 -12.33 -10.56 -10.84
CA SER A 96 -12.73 -9.16 -10.94
C SER A 96 -11.64 -8.21 -10.43
N SER A 97 -11.75 -6.95 -10.82
CA SER A 97 -10.86 -5.87 -10.36
C SER A 97 -11.66 -4.63 -9.95
N LYS A 98 -11.05 -3.79 -9.14
CA LYS A 98 -11.60 -2.50 -8.75
C LYS A 98 -10.49 -1.45 -8.70
N HIS A 99 -10.80 -0.26 -9.21
CA HIS A 99 -9.97 0.93 -9.06
C HIS A 99 -10.55 1.81 -7.96
N VAL A 100 -9.70 2.26 -7.06
CA VAL A 100 -10.06 3.13 -5.94
C VAL A 100 -9.14 4.34 -5.98
N ILE A 101 -9.70 5.53 -5.85
CA ILE A 101 -8.91 6.76 -5.77
C ILE A 101 -8.83 7.21 -4.31
N LEU A 102 -7.62 7.21 -3.77
CA LEU A 102 -7.33 7.84 -2.47
C LEU A 102 -7.04 9.32 -2.71
N GLY A 103 -7.71 10.18 -1.98
CA GLY A 103 -7.59 11.62 -2.15
C GLY A 103 -8.53 12.41 -1.24
N LYS A 104 -8.51 13.72 -1.36
CA LYS A 104 -9.25 14.65 -0.48
C LYS A 104 -10.63 15.04 -1.00
N ASP A 105 -10.94 14.77 -2.25
CA ASP A 105 -12.23 15.15 -2.87
C ASP A 105 -13.28 14.07 -2.60
N ILE A 106 -13.77 14.08 -1.36
CA ILE A 106 -14.74 13.08 -0.85
C ILE A 106 -16.06 13.14 -1.63
N LEU A 107 -16.48 14.34 -2.07
CA LEU A 107 -17.72 14.49 -2.83
C LEU A 107 -17.57 14.09 -4.31
N GLY A 108 -16.31 14.01 -4.81
CA GLY A 108 -15.95 13.53 -6.14
C GLY A 108 -15.46 12.08 -6.16
N ASP A 109 -16.00 11.23 -5.27
CA ASP A 109 -15.71 9.79 -5.19
C ASP A 109 -14.25 9.42 -4.81
N GLN A 110 -13.49 10.35 -4.20
CA GLN A 110 -12.20 10.02 -3.61
C GLN A 110 -12.38 9.59 -2.14
N HIS A 111 -11.47 8.72 -1.69
CA HIS A 111 -11.51 8.19 -0.33
C HIS A 111 -10.34 8.74 0.49
N VAL A 112 -10.63 9.37 1.64
CA VAL A 112 -9.60 9.73 2.65
C VAL A 112 -9.21 8.55 3.51
N GLN A 113 -10.04 7.51 3.56
CA GLN A 113 -9.77 6.24 4.22
C GLN A 113 -10.34 5.10 3.38
N TYR A 114 -9.59 4.00 3.24
CA TYR A 114 -10.05 2.82 2.53
C TYR A 114 -9.51 1.55 3.18
N VAL A 115 -10.37 0.53 3.32
CA VAL A 115 -9.98 -0.77 3.86
C VAL A 115 -9.77 -1.76 2.72
N VAL A 116 -8.57 -2.30 2.62
CA VAL A 116 -8.27 -3.45 1.75
C VAL A 116 -8.36 -4.73 2.59
N PRO A 117 -9.33 -5.62 2.30
CA PRO A 117 -9.45 -6.87 3.02
C PRO A 117 -8.24 -7.78 2.79
N HIS A 118 -7.90 -8.59 3.78
CA HIS A 118 -6.84 -9.58 3.64
C HIS A 118 -7.04 -10.52 2.44
N GLY A 119 -5.95 -10.95 1.83
CA GLY A 119 -5.97 -11.86 0.69
C GLY A 119 -6.31 -11.19 -0.66
N ILE A 120 -6.67 -9.91 -0.67
CA ILE A 120 -6.86 -9.12 -1.90
C ILE A 120 -5.52 -8.60 -2.39
N TRP A 121 -5.24 -8.78 -3.70
CA TRP A 121 -4.08 -8.15 -4.32
C TRP A 121 -4.32 -6.66 -4.42
N GLN A 122 -3.31 -5.88 -4.04
CA GLN A 122 -3.35 -4.41 -4.06
C GLN A 122 -2.04 -3.84 -4.56
N GLY A 123 -2.10 -2.70 -5.22
CA GLY A 123 -0.94 -1.91 -5.61
C GLY A 123 -1.41 -0.52 -6.01
N SER A 124 -0.55 0.49 -5.89
CA SER A 124 -0.98 1.87 -6.08
C SER A 124 0.10 2.75 -6.67
N HIS A 125 -0.32 3.84 -7.29
CA HIS A 125 0.55 4.86 -7.85
C HIS A 125 -0.15 6.22 -7.89
N LEU A 126 0.63 7.28 -8.01
CA LEU A 126 0.09 8.61 -8.26
C LEU A 126 -0.69 8.65 -9.58
N LEU A 127 -1.82 9.34 -9.59
CA LEU A 127 -2.49 9.70 -10.85
C LEU A 127 -1.57 10.53 -11.75
N PRO A 128 -1.74 10.47 -13.08
CA PRO A 128 -0.94 11.25 -14.02
C PRO A 128 -0.94 12.75 -13.68
N GLY A 129 0.24 13.36 -13.65
CA GLY A 129 0.45 14.77 -13.27
C GLY A 129 0.62 15.01 -11.79
N GLY A 130 0.33 14.03 -10.93
CA GLY A 130 0.61 14.10 -9.49
C GLY A 130 2.12 14.15 -9.21
N LYS A 131 2.50 14.81 -8.13
CA LYS A 131 3.88 15.05 -7.71
C LYS A 131 4.28 14.20 -6.51
N TYR A 132 3.41 14.14 -5.51
CA TYR A 132 3.59 13.33 -4.31
C TYR A 132 2.25 13.06 -3.61
N ALA A 133 2.21 12.00 -2.84
CA ALA A 133 1.13 11.73 -1.89
C ALA A 133 1.71 11.16 -0.60
N LEU A 134 1.36 11.78 0.53
CA LEU A 134 1.59 11.21 1.84
C LEU A 134 0.34 10.47 2.28
N LEU A 135 0.51 9.20 2.50
CA LEU A 135 -0.47 8.26 3.01
C LEU A 135 -0.04 7.75 4.39
N GLY A 136 -0.90 7.02 5.03
CA GLY A 136 -0.55 6.12 6.12
C GLY A 136 -1.29 4.82 5.97
N THR A 137 -0.78 3.76 6.58
CA THR A 137 -1.53 2.53 6.74
C THR A 137 -1.54 2.08 8.19
N THR A 138 -2.62 1.40 8.56
CA THR A 138 -2.78 0.80 9.89
C THR A 138 -3.22 -0.65 9.71
N MET A 139 -2.61 -1.53 10.47
CA MET A 139 -2.96 -2.95 10.49
C MET A 139 -3.24 -3.42 11.92
N ALA A 140 -4.30 -4.21 12.09
CA ALA A 140 -4.65 -4.88 13.33
C ALA A 140 -5.24 -6.28 13.03
N PRO A 141 -4.47 -7.34 13.31
CA PRO A 141 -3.13 -7.40 13.91
C PRO A 141 -2.05 -6.67 13.13
N GLY A 142 -0.97 -6.27 13.82
CA GLY A 142 0.14 -5.52 13.23
C GLY A 142 0.93 -6.34 12.21
N PHE A 143 1.50 -5.65 11.23
CA PHE A 143 2.31 -6.22 10.15
C PHE A 143 3.52 -7.00 10.68
N GLU A 144 3.75 -8.17 10.10
CA GLU A 144 5.01 -8.91 10.19
C GLU A 144 5.44 -9.34 8.78
N PRO A 145 6.76 -9.39 8.48
CA PRO A 145 7.25 -9.63 7.11
C PRO A 145 6.81 -10.96 6.49
N ASP A 146 6.48 -11.95 7.30
CA ASP A 146 6.04 -13.29 6.87
C ASP A 146 4.63 -13.33 6.27
N GLU A 147 3.88 -12.20 6.32
CA GLU A 147 2.56 -12.08 5.69
C GLU A 147 2.59 -11.41 4.31
N PHE A 148 3.72 -10.80 3.92
CA PHE A 148 3.85 -10.10 2.65
C PHE A 148 4.05 -11.07 1.50
N VAL A 149 3.12 -11.08 0.55
CA VAL A 149 3.20 -11.91 -0.66
C VAL A 149 3.28 -11.00 -1.87
N LEU A 150 4.41 -11.03 -2.56
CA LEU A 150 4.63 -10.28 -3.79
C LEU A 150 3.86 -10.91 -4.97
N GLY A 151 3.24 -10.09 -5.80
CA GLY A 151 2.55 -10.52 -7.00
C GLY A 151 3.51 -10.73 -8.18
N HIS A 152 3.46 -11.92 -8.80
CA HIS A 152 4.24 -12.21 -10.01
C HIS A 152 3.49 -11.74 -11.26
N ARG A 153 4.16 -10.91 -12.08
CA ARG A 153 3.55 -10.24 -13.24
C ARG A 153 2.85 -11.20 -14.19
N LEU A 154 3.50 -12.30 -14.57
CA LEU A 154 2.95 -13.25 -15.54
C LEU A 154 1.67 -13.92 -15.04
N ASP A 155 1.65 -14.34 -13.78
CA ASP A 155 0.50 -14.98 -13.16
C ASP A 155 -0.67 -14.02 -13.05
N LEU A 156 -0.41 -12.77 -12.61
CA LEU A 156 -1.43 -11.75 -12.47
C LEU A 156 -2.02 -11.33 -13.83
N VAL A 157 -1.19 -11.10 -14.84
CA VAL A 157 -1.68 -10.77 -16.19
C VAL A 157 -2.49 -11.90 -16.81
N SER A 158 -2.12 -13.15 -16.56
CA SER A 158 -2.89 -14.30 -17.00
C SER A 158 -4.28 -14.37 -16.34
N LYS A 159 -4.37 -14.07 -15.05
CA LYS A 159 -5.62 -14.13 -14.28
C LYS A 159 -6.49 -12.88 -14.44
N TYR A 160 -5.87 -11.71 -14.64
CA TYR A 160 -6.56 -10.42 -14.76
C TYR A 160 -6.16 -9.70 -16.06
N PRO A 161 -6.48 -10.27 -17.24
CA PRO A 161 -6.05 -9.73 -18.53
C PRO A 161 -6.57 -8.34 -18.83
N GLN A 162 -7.71 -7.94 -18.25
CA GLN A 162 -8.28 -6.60 -18.33
C GLN A 162 -7.38 -5.52 -17.72
N GLU A 163 -6.53 -5.90 -16.74
CA GLU A 163 -5.62 -5.00 -16.03
C GLU A 163 -4.17 -5.08 -16.55
N LYS A 164 -3.94 -5.69 -17.71
CA LYS A 164 -2.61 -5.96 -18.24
C LYS A 164 -1.70 -4.74 -18.23
N ALA A 165 -2.19 -3.58 -18.70
CA ALA A 165 -1.39 -2.36 -18.80
C ALA A 165 -0.91 -1.87 -17.43
N LEU A 166 -1.80 -1.85 -16.44
CA LEU A 166 -1.47 -1.39 -15.10
C LEU A 166 -0.59 -2.42 -14.36
N LEU A 167 -0.84 -3.71 -14.55
CA LEU A 167 0.00 -4.78 -14.01
C LEU A 167 1.42 -4.78 -14.58
N GLN A 168 1.61 -4.39 -15.85
CA GLN A 168 2.95 -4.21 -16.41
C GLN A 168 3.75 -3.11 -15.71
N ARG A 169 3.07 -2.11 -15.19
CA ARG A 169 3.67 -1.02 -14.43
C ARG A 169 3.88 -1.37 -12.95
N LEU A 170 2.86 -1.93 -12.29
CA LEU A 170 2.83 -2.13 -10.84
C LEU A 170 3.38 -3.49 -10.38
N ALA A 171 3.46 -4.50 -11.24
CA ALA A 171 4.06 -5.79 -10.89
C ALA A 171 5.50 -5.88 -11.38
N ARG A 172 6.40 -6.25 -10.49
CA ARG A 172 7.81 -6.44 -10.86
C ARG A 172 7.98 -7.63 -11.82
N PRO A 173 8.99 -7.61 -12.70
CA PRO A 173 9.35 -8.80 -13.46
C PRO A 173 9.65 -9.98 -12.53
N SER A 174 9.29 -11.18 -12.95
CA SER A 174 9.63 -12.45 -12.29
C SER A 174 11.12 -12.69 -12.34
#